data_63284d8e527f3e4f3e33bd04f2265527
#
_entry.id   63284d8e527f3e4f3e33bd04f2265527
#
_cell.length_a   1.000
_cell.length_b   1.000
_cell.length_c   1.000
_cell.angle_alpha   90.00
_cell.angle_beta   90.00
_cell.angle_gamma   90.00
#
_symmetry.space_group_name_H-M   'P 1'
#
loop_
_entity.id
_entity.type
_entity.pdbx_description
1 polymer ?
#
loop_
_entity_poly.entity_id
_entity_poly.type
_entity_poly.pdbx_seq_one_letter_code
_entity_poly.pdbx_strand_id
1 'polypeptide(L)' 'MARNNQYPIMLGMNPKTKQGIGIKRNLGSGYDLYILDEDMTHQYVQIHFCNKEAIDGMIELLQRMKELWEKEDNRG' A
#
# COMPACT_ATOMS: atom_id res chain seq x y z
N MET A 1 22.34 14.50 4.21
CA MET A 1 21.77 14.94 5.46
C MET A 1 20.76 13.94 5.96
N ALA A 2 20.82 13.66 7.19
CA ALA A 2 19.86 12.74 7.76
C ALA A 2 18.48 13.35 7.75
N ARG A 3 17.57 12.69 7.11
CA ARG A 3 16.22 13.11 7.13
C ARG A 3 15.58 12.70 8.44
N ASN A 4 14.85 13.59 9.04
CA ASN A 4 14.13 13.26 10.24
C ASN A 4 12.85 12.55 9.87
N ASN A 5 12.82 11.25 10.10
CA ASN A 5 11.70 10.42 9.67
C ASN A 5 10.66 10.24 10.75
N GLN A 6 10.42 11.28 11.53
CA GLN A 6 9.40 11.22 12.56
C GLN A 6 8.00 11.05 11.99
N TYR A 7 7.80 11.48 10.76
CA TYR A 7 6.49 11.43 10.14
C TYR A 7 6.51 10.48 8.96
N PRO A 8 5.47 9.70 8.77
CA PRO A 8 5.38 8.87 7.58
C PRO A 8 5.20 9.74 6.35
N ILE A 9 5.69 9.25 5.24
CA ILE A 9 5.42 9.88 3.96
C ILE A 9 4.04 9.44 3.52
N MET A 10 3.20 10.42 3.17
CA MET A 10 1.84 10.13 2.75
C MET A 10 1.74 10.21 1.24
N LEU A 11 1.24 9.15 0.64
CA LEU A 11 1.00 9.11 -0.79
C LEU A 11 -0.48 8.89 -1.02
N GLY A 12 -1.09 9.83 -1.73
CA GLY A 12 -2.47 9.65 -2.12
C GLY A 12 -2.55 8.68 -3.29
N MET A 13 -3.44 7.72 -3.21
CA MET A 13 -3.60 6.77 -4.28
C MET A 13 -4.66 7.24 -5.26
N ASN A 14 -4.29 7.31 -6.54
CA ASN A 14 -5.25 7.59 -7.60
C ASN A 14 -5.93 6.27 -7.97
N PRO A 15 -7.25 6.14 -7.77
CA PRO A 15 -7.91 4.86 -7.99
C PRO A 15 -7.91 4.41 -9.45
N LYS A 16 -7.75 5.33 -10.39
CA LYS A 16 -7.75 4.97 -11.80
C LYS A 16 -6.38 4.57 -12.30
N THR A 17 -5.38 5.38 -12.01
CA THR A 17 -4.03 5.11 -12.50
C THR A 17 -3.23 4.23 -11.56
N LYS A 18 -3.58 4.24 -10.27
CA LYS A 18 -2.84 3.53 -9.23
C LYS A 18 -1.39 3.95 -9.21
N GLN A 19 -1.17 5.21 -9.54
CA GLN A 19 0.17 5.76 -9.68
C GLN A 19 0.92 5.67 -8.36
N GLY A 20 2.18 5.26 -8.44
CA GLY A 20 3.02 5.15 -7.27
C GLY A 20 2.96 3.80 -6.56
N ILE A 21 2.03 2.93 -6.96
CA ILE A 21 1.89 1.62 -6.34
C ILE A 21 1.93 0.56 -7.43
N GLY A 22 2.71 -0.48 -7.20
CA GLY A 22 2.83 -1.55 -8.18
C GLY A 22 3.04 -2.90 -7.53
N ILE A 23 3.04 -3.92 -8.37
CA ILE A 23 3.30 -5.28 -7.91
C ILE A 23 4.41 -5.87 -8.76
N LYS A 24 5.13 -6.81 -8.18
CA LYS A 24 6.15 -7.54 -8.93
C LYS A 24 6.33 -8.92 -8.31
N ARG A 25 6.76 -9.86 -9.15
CA ARG A 25 7.05 -11.19 -8.68
C ARG A 25 8.35 -11.18 -7.89
N ASN A 26 8.36 -11.85 -6.75
CA ASN A 26 9.57 -11.99 -5.98
C ASN A 26 10.36 -13.18 -6.51
N LEU A 27 11.68 -13.02 -6.67
CA LEU A 27 12.51 -14.07 -7.23
C LEU A 27 12.58 -15.30 -6.33
N GLY A 28 12.44 -15.12 -5.02
CA GLY A 28 12.43 -16.25 -4.11
C GLY A 28 11.10 -16.97 -4.16
N SER A 29 10.04 -16.28 -3.83
CA SER A 29 8.69 -16.82 -3.87
C SER A 29 7.71 -15.70 -3.64
N GLY A 30 6.48 -15.89 -4.14
CA GLY A 30 5.41 -14.95 -3.87
C GLY A 30 5.50 -13.68 -4.68
N TYR A 31 4.82 -12.67 -4.18
CA TYR A 31 4.72 -11.38 -4.85
C TYR A 31 4.96 -10.25 -3.86
N ASP A 32 5.39 -9.13 -4.39
CA ASP A 32 5.63 -7.93 -3.59
C ASP A 32 4.75 -6.80 -4.06
N LEU A 33 4.21 -6.07 -3.12
CA LEU A 33 3.58 -4.79 -3.36
C LEU A 33 4.63 -3.73 -3.04
N TYR A 34 4.82 -2.76 -3.94
CA TYR A 34 5.80 -1.72 -3.67
C TYR A 34 5.18 -0.35 -3.85
N ILE A 35 5.72 0.60 -3.11
CA ILE A 35 5.29 1.98 -3.16
C ILE A 35 6.50 2.81 -3.54
N LEU A 36 6.34 3.63 -4.58
CA LEU A 36 7.40 4.50 -5.06
C LEU A 36 7.38 5.82 -4.33
N ASP A 37 8.49 6.54 -4.39
CA ASP A 37 8.55 7.87 -3.84
C ASP A 37 7.80 8.84 -4.77
N GLU A 38 7.77 10.11 -4.39
CA GLU A 38 7.04 11.12 -5.14
C GLU A 38 7.50 11.21 -6.59
N ASP A 39 8.78 11.00 -6.81
CA ASP A 39 9.36 11.09 -8.14
C ASP A 39 9.18 9.81 -8.93
N MET A 40 8.68 8.77 -8.28
CA MET A 40 8.51 7.44 -8.88
C MET A 40 9.81 6.86 -9.40
N THR A 41 10.92 7.27 -8.79
CA THR A 41 12.23 6.79 -9.19
C THR A 41 12.77 5.70 -8.30
N HIS A 42 12.31 5.66 -7.06
CA HIS A 42 12.80 4.70 -6.08
C HIS A 42 11.65 4.03 -5.35
N GLN A 43 11.85 2.76 -5.03
CA GLN A 43 10.90 2.04 -4.17
C GLN A 43 11.08 2.53 -2.75
N TYR A 44 10.01 3.05 -2.20
CA TYR A 44 10.03 3.58 -0.87
C TYR A 44 9.68 2.53 0.17
N VAL A 45 8.68 1.73 -0.15
CA VAL A 45 8.23 0.65 0.72
C VAL A 45 7.99 -0.58 -0.14
N GLN A 46 8.34 -1.72 0.40
CA GLN A 46 8.08 -2.98 -0.28
C GLN A 46 7.49 -3.95 0.73
N ILE A 47 6.35 -4.51 0.41
CA ILE A 47 5.67 -5.47 1.27
C ILE A 47 5.71 -6.82 0.57
N HIS A 48 6.30 -7.80 1.24
CA HIS A 48 6.43 -9.13 0.68
C HIS A 48 5.28 -10.02 1.15
N PHE A 49 4.64 -10.68 0.20
CA PHE A 49 3.59 -11.65 0.47
C PHE A 49 4.12 -13.03 0.10
N CYS A 50 4.42 -13.82 1.10
CA CYS A 50 5.05 -15.13 0.86
C CYS A 50 4.05 -16.20 0.47
N ASN A 51 2.74 -15.95 0.67
CA ASN A 51 1.70 -16.90 0.28
C ASN A 51 0.41 -16.12 0.01
N LYS A 52 -0.56 -16.83 -0.54
CA LYS A 52 -1.83 -16.20 -0.90
C LYS A 52 -2.63 -15.75 0.31
N GLU A 53 -2.50 -16.46 1.41
CA GLU A 53 -3.20 -16.11 2.63
C GLU A 53 -2.77 -14.74 3.16
N ALA A 54 -1.51 -14.40 2.97
CA ALA A 54 -1.02 -13.08 3.37
C ALA A 54 -1.70 -11.99 2.55
N ILE A 55 -1.95 -12.25 1.28
CA ILE A 55 -2.66 -11.30 0.42
C ILE A 55 -4.10 -11.17 0.90
N ASP A 56 -4.73 -12.29 1.24
CA ASP A 56 -6.09 -12.25 1.77
C ASP A 56 -6.17 -11.40 3.03
N GLY A 57 -5.17 -11.50 3.90
CA GLY A 57 -5.13 -10.68 5.09
C GLY A 57 -5.08 -9.19 4.77
N MET A 58 -4.31 -8.82 3.75
CA MET A 58 -4.25 -7.42 3.33
C MET A 58 -5.59 -6.97 2.78
N ILE A 59 -6.25 -7.83 2.00
CA ILE A 59 -7.58 -7.52 1.46
C ILE A 59 -8.56 -7.26 2.58
N GLU A 60 -8.53 -8.08 3.63
CA GLU A 60 -9.42 -7.90 4.78
C GLU A 60 -9.21 -6.54 5.45
N LEU A 61 -7.95 -6.13 5.59
CA LEU A 61 -7.65 -4.84 6.19
C LEU A 61 -8.19 -3.70 5.34
N LEU A 62 -8.03 -3.80 4.02
CA LEU A 62 -8.52 -2.77 3.11
C LEU A 62 -10.05 -2.72 3.12
N GLN A 63 -10.70 -3.87 3.16
CA GLN A 63 -12.15 -3.95 3.28
C GLN A 63 -12.61 -3.27 4.57
N ARG A 64 -11.89 -3.54 5.67
CA ARG A 64 -12.22 -2.95 6.96
C ARG A 64 -12.15 -1.43 6.90
N MET A 65 -11.15 -0.89 6.22
CA MET A 65 -11.04 0.56 6.07
C MET A 65 -12.24 1.14 5.35
N LYS A 66 -12.68 0.46 4.28
CA LYS A 66 -13.85 0.91 3.54
C LYS A 66 -15.10 0.90 4.42
N GLU A 67 -15.28 -0.16 5.18
CA GLU A 67 -16.44 -0.28 6.06
C GLU A 67 -16.47 0.82 7.10
N LEU A 68 -15.32 1.10 7.69
CA LEU A 68 -15.23 2.16 8.68
C LEU A 68 -15.56 3.52 8.08
N TRP A 69 -15.06 3.77 6.89
CA TRP A 69 -15.32 5.02 6.20
C TRP A 69 -16.79 5.17 5.87
N GLU A 70 -17.40 4.10 5.35
CA GLU A 70 -18.82 4.13 5.02
C GLU A 70 -19.69 4.37 6.24
N LYS A 71 -19.28 3.83 7.38
CA LYS A 71 -19.98 4.10 8.64
C LYS A 71 -19.93 5.59 9.00
N GLU A 72 -18.76 6.19 8.82
CA GLU A 72 -18.63 7.62 9.12
C GLU A 72 -19.49 8.45 8.20
N ASP A 73 -19.54 8.09 6.91
CA ASP A 73 -20.37 8.81 5.95
C ASP A 73 -21.84 8.71 6.31
N ASN A 74 -22.26 7.56 6.82
CA ASN A 74 -23.66 7.33 7.15
C ASN A 74 -24.08 7.98 8.47
N ARG A 75 -23.14 8.47 9.21
CA ARG A 75 -23.47 9.15 10.46
C ARG A 75 -24.07 10.52 10.25
N GLY A 76 -23.90 11.02 9.08
CA GLY A 76 -24.43 12.32 8.76
C GLY A 76 -23.59 13.43 9.23
#